data_7bed184818c2f5c1d1e9c81dba399112
#
_entry.id   7bed184818c2f5c1d1e9c81dba399112
#
_cell.length_a   1.000
_cell.length_b   1.000
_cell.length_c   1.000
_cell.angle_alpha   90.00
_cell.angle_beta   90.00
_cell.angle_gamma   90.00
#
_symmetry.space_group_name_H-M   'P 1'
#
loop_
_entity.id
_entity.type
_entity.pdbx_description
1 polymer ?
#
loop_
_entity_poly.entity_id
_entity_poly.type
_entity_poly.pdbx_seq_one_letter_code
_entity_poly.pdbx_strand_id
1 'polypeptide(L)'
;MNLKLLKKCIPFVLIIITIINYQNLLTYKAFADEKKIIYLTFDDGPAGKVTTNVLDILKEESVPATFFLIGSQIKGQEDLVKRMYNDGHALGLHSMSHNRNILYHSNEEFLKEMLDTQQIINSIVGIKPTILRFPFGCNNNCYKISQSMVDLLHDNKLKIYDWNTDSGDGAHPGASPSSFIKNSKSEKERVVLLMHCAYMSKNSVKALPSIIKYYKDNDYEFKVIDENTPEEYHFMKK
;
A
#
# COMPACT_ATOMS: atom_id res chain seq x y z
N MET A 1 -24.34 57.34 -20.66
CA MET A 1 -23.57 56.65 -19.59
C MET A 1 -22.41 57.58 -19.18
N ASN A 2 -22.36 57.96 -17.93
CA ASN A 2 -21.56 59.09 -17.44
C ASN A 2 -20.07 58.71 -17.37
N LEU A 3 -19.23 59.32 -18.21
CA LEU A 3 -17.76 59.03 -18.36
C LEU A 3 -17.00 59.14 -17.02
N LYS A 4 -17.49 59.94 -16.08
CA LYS A 4 -16.94 60.08 -14.71
C LYS A 4 -17.20 58.87 -13.83
N LEU A 5 -18.30 58.10 -14.05
CA LEU A 5 -18.63 56.89 -13.32
C LEU A 5 -17.77 55.72 -13.82
N LEU A 6 -17.53 55.65 -15.13
CA LEU A 6 -16.67 54.62 -15.74
C LEU A 6 -15.25 54.69 -15.23
N LYS A 7 -14.64 55.89 -15.09
CA LYS A 7 -13.30 56.09 -14.56
C LYS A 7 -13.11 55.68 -13.10
N LYS A 8 -14.18 55.66 -12.29
CA LYS A 8 -14.16 55.23 -10.89
C LYS A 8 -14.28 53.70 -10.75
N CYS A 9 -14.92 53.03 -11.73
CA CYS A 9 -15.13 51.57 -11.70
C CYS A 9 -13.91 50.78 -12.24
N ILE A 10 -13.10 51.36 -13.13
CA ILE A 10 -11.95 50.70 -13.74
C ILE A 10 -10.93 50.17 -12.69
N PRO A 11 -10.50 50.93 -11.65
CA PRO A 11 -9.57 50.40 -10.66
C PRO A 11 -10.17 49.29 -9.82
N PHE A 12 -11.49 49.30 -9.58
CA PHE A 12 -12.17 48.27 -8.82
C PHE A 12 -12.26 46.93 -9.59
N VAL A 13 -12.52 47.00 -10.88
CA VAL A 13 -12.55 45.84 -11.78
C VAL A 13 -11.13 45.26 -11.93
N LEU A 14 -10.10 46.09 -12.04
CA LEU A 14 -8.70 45.61 -12.10
C LEU A 14 -8.29 44.89 -10.80
N ILE A 15 -8.69 45.40 -9.65
CA ILE A 15 -8.42 44.74 -8.33
C ILE A 15 -9.12 43.38 -8.26
N ILE A 16 -10.35 43.27 -8.71
CA ILE A 16 -11.10 41.98 -8.72
C ILE A 16 -10.41 40.99 -9.65
N ILE A 17 -9.99 41.40 -10.84
CA ILE A 17 -9.27 40.54 -11.79
C ILE A 17 -7.92 40.07 -11.22
N THR A 18 -7.18 40.92 -10.52
CA THR A 18 -5.92 40.52 -9.88
C THR A 18 -6.15 39.54 -8.73
N ILE A 19 -7.21 39.71 -7.93
CA ILE A 19 -7.56 38.78 -6.85
C ILE A 19 -7.95 37.41 -7.41
N ILE A 20 -8.78 37.38 -8.46
CA ILE A 20 -9.20 36.12 -9.11
C ILE A 20 -7.97 35.39 -9.72
N ASN A 21 -7.07 36.12 -10.40
CA ASN A 21 -5.86 35.52 -10.95
C ASN A 21 -4.91 35.01 -9.85
N TYR A 22 -4.80 35.72 -8.73
CA TYR A 22 -4.00 35.29 -7.60
C TYR A 22 -4.59 34.04 -6.92
N GLN A 23 -5.91 33.97 -6.74
CA GLN A 23 -6.59 32.78 -6.23
C GLN A 23 -6.45 31.59 -7.18
N ASN A 24 -6.59 31.80 -8.50
CA ASN A 24 -6.35 30.74 -9.50
C ASN A 24 -4.90 30.28 -9.51
N LEU A 25 -3.93 31.16 -9.29
CA LEU A 25 -2.52 30.80 -9.17
C LEU A 25 -2.23 30.00 -7.89
N LEU A 26 -2.88 30.36 -6.77
CA LEU A 26 -2.76 29.61 -5.51
C LEU A 26 -3.39 28.23 -5.61
N THR A 27 -4.58 28.11 -6.23
CA THR A 27 -5.21 26.81 -6.49
C THR A 27 -4.39 25.97 -7.46
N TYR A 28 -3.87 26.56 -8.54
CA TYR A 28 -2.99 25.85 -9.48
C TYR A 28 -1.71 25.36 -8.79
N LYS A 29 -1.07 26.17 -7.94
CA LYS A 29 0.06 25.71 -7.12
C LYS A 29 -0.32 24.61 -6.14
N ALA A 30 -1.47 24.66 -5.50
CA ALA A 30 -1.93 23.65 -4.58
C ALA A 30 -2.17 22.30 -5.30
N PHE A 31 -2.71 22.31 -6.52
CA PHE A 31 -2.87 21.12 -7.36
C PHE A 31 -1.54 20.63 -7.96
N ALA A 32 -0.58 21.52 -8.22
CA ALA A 32 0.73 21.13 -8.76
C ALA A 32 1.69 20.57 -7.70
N ASP A 33 1.33 20.64 -6.42
CA ASP A 33 2.17 20.23 -5.28
C ASP A 33 1.71 18.93 -4.62
N GLU A 34 0.71 18.23 -5.18
CA GLU A 34 0.37 16.86 -4.75
C GLU A 34 1.45 15.90 -5.23
N LYS A 35 2.40 15.60 -4.32
CA LYS A 35 3.43 14.62 -4.57
C LYS A 35 2.80 13.27 -4.89
N LYS A 36 3.29 12.62 -5.94
CA LYS A 36 2.95 11.23 -6.23
C LYS A 36 3.34 10.35 -5.04
N ILE A 37 2.51 9.39 -4.71
CA ILE A 37 2.70 8.52 -3.53
C ILE A 37 2.89 7.09 -3.98
N ILE A 38 3.87 6.41 -3.37
CA ILE A 38 4.02 4.97 -3.47
C ILE A 38 3.91 4.32 -2.08
N TYR A 39 3.06 3.31 -2.01
CA TYR A 39 3.00 2.32 -0.94
C TYR A 39 3.72 1.07 -1.45
N LEU A 40 4.96 0.86 -1.00
CA LEU A 40 5.71 -0.35 -1.28
C LEU A 40 5.24 -1.43 -0.33
N THR A 41 4.70 -2.54 -0.84
CA THR A 41 4.08 -3.56 -0.02
C THR A 41 4.66 -4.94 -0.27
N PHE A 42 4.81 -5.73 0.81
CA PHE A 42 5.37 -7.07 0.77
C PHE A 42 4.42 -8.06 1.44
N ASP A 43 4.05 -9.11 0.72
CA ASP A 43 3.23 -10.21 1.21
C ASP A 43 4.09 -11.41 1.64
N ASP A 44 3.48 -12.36 2.37
CA ASP A 44 4.00 -13.68 2.73
C ASP A 44 5.19 -13.68 3.72
N GLY A 45 5.48 -12.57 4.37
CA GLY A 45 6.49 -12.55 5.43
C GLY A 45 5.98 -13.03 6.80
N PRO A 46 6.90 -13.23 7.77
CA PRO A 46 8.34 -13.21 7.65
C PRO A 46 8.93 -14.49 7.04
N ALA A 47 10.07 -14.40 6.33
CA ALA A 47 10.74 -15.51 5.66
C ALA A 47 12.26 -15.47 5.84
N GLY A 48 12.73 -15.44 7.08
CA GLY A 48 14.13 -15.54 7.48
C GLY A 48 15.04 -14.55 6.74
N LYS A 49 16.06 -15.09 6.09
CA LYS A 49 17.08 -14.30 5.38
C LYS A 49 16.52 -13.41 4.27
N VAL A 50 15.45 -13.82 3.60
CA VAL A 50 14.81 -13.01 2.55
C VAL A 50 14.26 -11.72 3.16
N THR A 51 13.47 -11.84 4.22
CA THR A 51 12.92 -10.69 4.94
C THR A 51 14.02 -9.80 5.53
N THR A 52 15.07 -10.40 6.12
CA THR A 52 16.24 -9.64 6.61
C THR A 52 16.84 -8.78 5.50
N ASN A 53 17.08 -9.36 4.32
CA ASN A 53 17.67 -8.63 3.19
C ASN A 53 16.76 -7.52 2.67
N VAL A 54 15.43 -7.74 2.65
CA VAL A 54 14.46 -6.66 2.31
C VAL A 54 14.59 -5.50 3.30
N LEU A 55 14.59 -5.80 4.61
CA LEU A 55 14.70 -4.78 5.66
C LEU A 55 16.05 -4.04 5.60
N ASP A 56 17.15 -4.74 5.28
CA ASP A 56 18.46 -4.11 5.12
C ASP A 56 18.46 -3.09 3.98
N ILE A 57 17.88 -3.46 2.82
CA ILE A 57 17.74 -2.57 1.65
C ILE A 57 16.85 -1.37 1.98
N LEU A 58 15.68 -1.59 2.60
CA LEU A 58 14.76 -0.51 2.96
C LEU A 58 15.42 0.49 3.91
N LYS A 59 16.21 0.00 4.86
CA LYS A 59 16.97 0.83 5.80
C LYS A 59 18.07 1.62 5.09
N GLU A 60 18.86 0.98 4.23
CA GLU A 60 19.90 1.64 3.42
C GLU A 60 19.31 2.74 2.54
N GLU A 61 18.19 2.45 1.91
CA GLU A 61 17.48 3.39 1.04
C GLU A 61 16.64 4.43 1.80
N SER A 62 16.49 4.28 3.13
CA SER A 62 15.67 5.16 3.99
C SER A 62 14.23 5.28 3.50
N VAL A 63 13.61 4.17 3.10
CA VAL A 63 12.21 4.11 2.63
C VAL A 63 11.36 3.22 3.52
N PRO A 64 10.16 3.67 3.91
CA PRO A 64 9.21 2.84 4.65
C PRO A 64 8.47 1.89 3.70
N ALA A 65 7.90 0.81 4.26
CA ALA A 65 7.10 -0.17 3.52
C ALA A 65 5.98 -0.73 4.40
N THR A 66 5.05 -1.46 3.79
CA THR A 66 3.99 -2.19 4.50
C THR A 66 4.18 -3.69 4.29
N PHE A 67 4.14 -4.47 5.37
CA PHE A 67 4.26 -5.92 5.33
C PHE A 67 2.94 -6.58 5.74
N PHE A 68 2.37 -7.37 4.84
CA PHE A 68 1.20 -8.20 5.13
C PHE A 68 1.68 -9.60 5.51
N LEU A 69 1.53 -9.93 6.81
CA LEU A 69 2.18 -11.07 7.42
C LEU A 69 1.28 -12.30 7.51
N ILE A 70 1.85 -13.48 7.26
CA ILE A 70 1.22 -14.77 7.53
C ILE A 70 1.50 -15.17 8.99
N GLY A 71 0.44 -15.30 9.79
CA GLY A 71 0.55 -15.53 11.22
C GLY A 71 1.34 -16.79 11.58
N SER A 72 1.12 -17.91 10.86
CA SER A 72 1.84 -19.17 11.12
C SER A 72 3.35 -19.11 10.86
N GLN A 73 3.81 -18.14 10.04
CA GLN A 73 5.23 -17.96 9.77
C GLN A 73 5.96 -17.13 10.82
N ILE A 74 5.23 -16.46 11.71
CA ILE A 74 5.82 -15.58 12.73
C ILE A 74 6.55 -16.37 13.81
N LYS A 75 6.07 -17.56 14.16
CA LYS A 75 6.67 -18.37 15.22
C LYS A 75 8.15 -18.68 14.95
N GLY A 76 9.01 -18.27 15.90
CA GLY A 76 10.47 -18.37 15.79
C GLY A 76 11.12 -17.26 14.94
N GLN A 77 10.33 -16.27 14.49
CA GLN A 77 10.77 -15.11 13.73
C GLN A 77 10.24 -13.79 14.33
N GLU A 78 9.88 -13.79 15.61
CA GLU A 78 9.32 -12.64 16.33
C GLU A 78 10.24 -11.42 16.26
N ASP A 79 11.56 -11.62 16.23
CA ASP A 79 12.51 -10.53 16.14
C ASP A 79 12.50 -9.82 14.77
N LEU A 80 12.13 -10.51 13.69
CA LEU A 80 11.88 -9.86 12.40
C LEU A 80 10.64 -8.97 12.43
N VAL A 81 9.56 -9.41 13.09
CA VAL A 81 8.34 -8.61 13.28
C VAL A 81 8.64 -7.37 14.12
N LYS A 82 9.38 -7.53 15.23
CA LYS A 82 9.85 -6.39 16.04
C LYS A 82 10.70 -5.41 15.21
N ARG A 83 11.62 -5.95 14.39
CA ARG A 83 12.47 -5.14 13.53
C ARG A 83 11.63 -4.35 12.51
N MET A 84 10.69 -4.98 11.81
CA MET A 84 9.78 -4.28 10.89
C MET A 84 9.12 -3.08 11.57
N TYR A 85 8.54 -3.30 12.75
CA TYR A 85 7.86 -2.26 13.51
C TYR A 85 8.82 -1.15 13.97
N ASN A 86 9.98 -1.51 14.52
CA ASN A 86 10.96 -0.54 15.04
C ASN A 86 11.64 0.27 13.94
N ASP A 87 11.80 -0.30 12.74
CA ASP A 87 12.35 0.40 11.57
C ASP A 87 11.29 1.30 10.89
N GLY A 88 10.05 1.40 11.45
CA GLY A 88 9.00 2.32 11.00
C GLY A 88 8.13 1.79 9.84
N HIS A 89 8.14 0.49 9.60
CA HIS A 89 7.26 -0.14 8.62
C HIS A 89 5.88 -0.42 9.22
N ALA A 90 4.83 -0.41 8.38
CA ALA A 90 3.50 -0.83 8.78
C ALA A 90 3.37 -2.36 8.71
N LEU A 91 2.60 -2.90 9.66
CA LEU A 91 2.24 -4.32 9.70
C LEU A 91 0.77 -4.49 9.35
N GLY A 92 0.47 -5.41 8.44
CA GLY A 92 -0.86 -5.80 8.02
C GLY A 92 -1.07 -7.31 8.16
N LEU A 93 -2.30 -7.73 7.94
CA LEU A 93 -2.76 -9.11 8.11
C LEU A 93 -2.84 -9.80 6.73
N HIS A 94 -2.22 -11.00 6.63
CA HIS A 94 -2.28 -11.83 5.42
C HIS A 94 -2.73 -13.25 5.74
N SER A 95 -3.69 -13.39 6.64
CA SER A 95 -4.20 -14.60 7.22
C SER A 95 -3.24 -15.34 8.16
N MET A 96 -3.79 -16.33 8.87
CA MET A 96 -3.00 -17.20 9.73
C MET A 96 -2.29 -18.30 8.95
N SER A 97 -2.98 -18.94 8.00
CA SER A 97 -2.54 -20.17 7.35
C SER A 97 -2.13 -20.00 5.90
N HIS A 98 -2.58 -18.94 5.20
CA HIS A 98 -2.52 -18.81 3.75
C HIS A 98 -3.12 -20.00 3.00
N ASN A 99 -4.01 -20.75 3.65
CA ASN A 99 -4.63 -21.95 3.07
C ASN A 99 -5.98 -21.57 2.43
N ARG A 100 -6.04 -21.64 1.10
CA ARG A 100 -7.21 -21.30 0.30
C ARG A 100 -8.49 -21.99 0.76
N ASN A 101 -8.42 -23.29 1.11
CA ASN A 101 -9.59 -24.08 1.46
C ASN A 101 -10.16 -23.70 2.84
N ILE A 102 -9.34 -23.18 3.74
CA ILE A 102 -9.75 -22.64 5.03
C ILE A 102 -10.28 -21.22 4.83
N LEU A 103 -9.48 -20.35 4.24
CA LEU A 103 -9.76 -18.92 4.07
C LEU A 103 -11.11 -18.62 3.39
N TYR A 104 -11.42 -19.38 2.35
CA TYR A 104 -12.60 -19.09 1.51
C TYR A 104 -13.73 -20.11 1.71
N HIS A 105 -13.71 -20.79 2.85
CA HIS A 105 -14.81 -21.67 3.27
C HIS A 105 -16.04 -20.86 3.72
N SER A 106 -15.81 -19.83 4.52
CA SER A 106 -16.85 -18.86 4.93
C SER A 106 -16.23 -17.50 5.27
N ASN A 107 -17.06 -16.46 5.36
CA ASN A 107 -16.63 -15.14 5.78
C ASN A 107 -16.09 -15.14 7.22
N GLU A 108 -16.69 -15.93 8.09
CA GLU A 108 -16.32 -16.06 9.50
C GLU A 108 -14.94 -16.73 9.65
N GLU A 109 -14.65 -17.78 8.86
CA GLU A 109 -13.32 -18.41 8.84
C GLU A 109 -12.26 -17.43 8.34
N PHE A 110 -12.56 -16.68 7.29
CA PHE A 110 -11.64 -15.63 6.81
C PHE A 110 -11.35 -14.59 7.90
N LEU A 111 -12.40 -14.07 8.55
CA LEU A 111 -12.25 -13.12 9.65
C LEU A 111 -11.42 -13.71 10.79
N LYS A 112 -11.69 -14.95 11.18
CA LYS A 112 -10.94 -15.65 12.23
C LYS A 112 -9.45 -15.73 11.91
N GLU A 113 -9.08 -16.11 10.69
CA GLU A 113 -7.70 -16.17 10.22
C GLU A 113 -6.98 -14.81 10.34
N MET A 114 -7.68 -13.71 10.06
CA MET A 114 -7.15 -12.36 10.22
C MET A 114 -6.97 -11.98 11.68
N LEU A 115 -7.98 -12.26 12.53
CA LEU A 115 -7.94 -11.93 13.96
C LEU A 115 -6.90 -12.75 14.73
N ASP A 116 -6.71 -14.01 14.38
CA ASP A 116 -5.67 -14.87 14.97
C ASP A 116 -4.27 -14.29 14.66
N THR A 117 -4.03 -13.85 13.42
CA THR A 117 -2.79 -13.18 13.03
C THR A 117 -2.60 -11.85 13.75
N GLN A 118 -3.68 -11.05 13.88
CA GLN A 118 -3.67 -9.79 14.62
C GLN A 118 -3.25 -10.00 16.08
N GLN A 119 -3.78 -11.03 16.73
CA GLN A 119 -3.44 -11.35 18.13
C GLN A 119 -1.97 -11.72 18.28
N ILE A 120 -1.39 -12.49 17.36
CA ILE A 120 0.04 -12.82 17.37
C ILE A 120 0.89 -11.55 17.25
N ILE A 121 0.61 -10.69 16.26
CA ILE A 121 1.34 -9.43 16.08
C ILE A 121 1.21 -8.55 17.32
N ASN A 122 -0.01 -8.42 17.88
CA ASN A 122 -0.23 -7.65 19.10
C ASN A 122 0.58 -8.16 20.29
N SER A 123 0.73 -9.46 20.45
CA SER A 123 1.52 -10.03 21.54
C SER A 123 3.02 -9.73 21.44
N ILE A 124 3.52 -9.40 20.23
CA ILE A 124 4.95 -9.17 19.96
C ILE A 124 5.31 -7.70 20.03
N VAL A 125 4.49 -6.82 19.42
CA VAL A 125 4.81 -5.39 19.26
C VAL A 125 3.77 -4.45 19.91
N GLY A 126 2.72 -4.99 20.54
CA GLY A 126 1.74 -4.23 21.29
C GLY A 126 0.72 -3.44 20.47
N ILE A 127 0.70 -3.61 19.13
CA ILE A 127 -0.28 -2.99 18.24
C ILE A 127 -1.26 -4.01 17.68
N LYS A 128 -2.46 -3.55 17.34
CA LYS A 128 -3.47 -4.34 16.60
C LYS A 128 -3.57 -3.81 15.17
N PRO A 129 -2.91 -4.43 14.18
CA PRO A 129 -3.04 -4.00 12.78
C PRO A 129 -4.50 -4.01 12.34
N THR A 130 -4.92 -2.94 11.66
CA THR A 130 -6.29 -2.79 11.14
C THR A 130 -6.35 -2.91 9.61
N ILE A 131 -5.22 -3.11 8.97
CA ILE A 131 -5.09 -3.25 7.53
C ILE A 131 -4.88 -4.72 7.16
N LEU A 132 -5.53 -5.17 6.10
CA LEU A 132 -5.39 -6.54 5.62
C LEU A 132 -5.27 -6.60 4.10
N ARG A 133 -4.66 -7.68 3.62
CA ARG A 133 -4.68 -8.08 2.21
C ARG A 133 -5.17 -9.52 2.09
N PHE A 134 -6.07 -9.73 1.14
CA PHE A 134 -6.57 -11.06 0.83
C PHE A 134 -5.46 -11.91 0.20
N PRO A 135 -5.14 -13.11 0.72
CA PRO A 135 -4.35 -14.08 -0.02
C PRO A 135 -4.89 -14.30 -1.42
N PHE A 136 -4.00 -14.21 -2.42
CA PHE A 136 -4.35 -14.28 -3.85
C PHE A 136 -5.16 -13.09 -4.39
N GLY A 137 -5.39 -12.03 -3.58
CA GLY A 137 -6.24 -10.88 -3.91
C GLY A 137 -7.74 -11.13 -3.69
N CYS A 138 -8.51 -10.03 -3.54
CA CYS A 138 -9.94 -10.11 -3.22
C CYS A 138 -10.83 -10.47 -4.43
N ASN A 139 -10.29 -10.44 -5.65
CA ASN A 139 -10.99 -10.80 -6.89
C ASN A 139 -10.09 -11.62 -7.82
N ASN A 140 -10.19 -12.92 -7.73
CA ASN A 140 -9.41 -13.86 -8.52
C ASN A 140 -10.28 -15.03 -9.02
N ASN A 141 -9.67 -16.04 -9.62
CA ASN A 141 -10.39 -17.23 -10.10
C ASN A 141 -10.94 -18.11 -8.97
N CYS A 142 -10.49 -17.88 -7.74
CA CYS A 142 -10.83 -18.69 -6.57
C CYS A 142 -11.86 -18.01 -5.69
N TYR A 143 -11.86 -16.68 -5.63
CA TYR A 143 -12.66 -15.91 -4.72
C TYR A 143 -13.12 -14.60 -5.36
N LYS A 144 -14.32 -14.20 -5.04
CA LYS A 144 -14.92 -12.92 -5.43
C LYS A 144 -15.45 -12.25 -4.18
N ILE A 145 -14.91 -11.08 -3.87
CA ILE A 145 -15.35 -10.34 -2.71
C ILE A 145 -16.85 -10.00 -2.81
N SER A 146 -17.56 -10.22 -1.71
CA SER A 146 -18.98 -9.87 -1.57
C SER A 146 -19.15 -8.67 -0.65
N GLN A 147 -20.29 -7.99 -0.77
CA GLN A 147 -20.60 -6.89 0.14
C GLN A 147 -20.67 -7.37 1.60
N SER A 148 -21.22 -8.56 1.85
CA SER A 148 -21.28 -9.15 3.20
C SER A 148 -19.90 -9.37 3.82
N MET A 149 -18.87 -9.72 3.01
CA MET A 149 -17.49 -9.80 3.48
C MET A 149 -16.94 -8.42 3.84
N VAL A 150 -17.16 -7.43 2.99
CA VAL A 150 -16.72 -6.06 3.25
C VAL A 150 -17.35 -5.53 4.54
N ASP A 151 -18.67 -5.68 4.68
CA ASP A 151 -19.40 -5.24 5.86
C ASP A 151 -18.87 -5.94 7.13
N LEU A 152 -18.65 -7.26 7.09
CA LEU A 152 -18.09 -8.01 8.20
C LEU A 152 -16.69 -7.52 8.61
N LEU A 153 -15.84 -7.22 7.65
CA LEU A 153 -14.49 -6.70 7.93
C LEU A 153 -14.55 -5.28 8.49
N HIS A 154 -15.38 -4.40 7.93
CA HIS A 154 -15.55 -3.03 8.43
C HIS A 154 -16.17 -2.99 9.84
N ASP A 155 -17.13 -3.86 10.15
CA ASP A 155 -17.71 -4.00 11.50
C ASP A 155 -16.63 -4.39 12.51
N ASN A 156 -15.61 -5.14 12.08
CA ASN A 156 -14.45 -5.50 12.88
C ASN A 156 -13.28 -4.50 12.77
N LYS A 157 -13.51 -3.31 12.18
CA LYS A 157 -12.52 -2.23 12.00
C LYS A 157 -11.31 -2.64 11.17
N LEU A 158 -11.50 -3.56 10.24
CA LEU A 158 -10.48 -4.02 9.30
C LEU A 158 -10.70 -3.37 7.94
N LYS A 159 -9.62 -2.88 7.31
CA LYS A 159 -9.61 -2.23 5.99
C LYS A 159 -8.84 -3.07 4.98
N ILE A 160 -9.31 -3.06 3.73
CA ILE A 160 -8.88 -3.96 2.67
C ILE A 160 -7.92 -3.23 1.73
N TYR A 161 -6.75 -3.84 1.48
CA TYR A 161 -5.74 -3.29 0.58
C TYR A 161 -5.21 -4.37 -0.37
N ASP A 162 -5.75 -4.44 -1.56
CA ASP A 162 -5.12 -5.12 -2.69
C ASP A 162 -4.01 -4.24 -3.28
N TRP A 163 -3.81 -4.26 -4.58
CA TRP A 163 -2.78 -3.49 -5.27
C TRP A 163 -3.30 -2.95 -6.60
N ASN A 164 -2.63 -1.96 -7.11
CA ASN A 164 -2.90 -1.40 -8.43
C ASN A 164 -1.69 -1.47 -9.38
N THR A 165 -0.56 -1.97 -8.88
CA THR A 165 0.66 -2.26 -9.65
C THR A 165 1.26 -3.55 -9.10
N ASP A 166 1.62 -4.49 -9.98
CA ASP A 166 2.10 -5.82 -9.62
C ASP A 166 3.49 -6.07 -10.24
N SER A 167 4.47 -6.40 -9.43
CA SER A 167 5.81 -6.80 -9.91
C SER A 167 5.80 -8.12 -10.68
N GLY A 168 4.79 -8.97 -10.47
CA GLY A 168 4.67 -10.30 -11.03
C GLY A 168 5.53 -11.36 -10.32
N ASP A 169 6.15 -11.02 -9.20
CA ASP A 169 7.08 -11.90 -8.49
C ASP A 169 6.37 -13.06 -7.77
N GLY A 170 5.13 -12.86 -7.31
CA GLY A 170 4.34 -13.93 -6.70
C GLY A 170 3.92 -15.00 -7.70
N ALA A 171 3.50 -14.60 -8.91
CA ALA A 171 3.09 -15.52 -9.96
C ALA A 171 4.30 -16.26 -10.60
N HIS A 172 5.45 -15.59 -10.67
CA HIS A 172 6.65 -16.09 -11.36
C HIS A 172 7.93 -15.86 -10.53
N PRO A 173 8.08 -16.47 -9.33
CA PRO A 173 9.19 -16.18 -8.42
C PRO A 173 10.57 -16.51 -8.98
N GLY A 174 10.64 -17.37 -10.01
CA GLY A 174 11.85 -17.70 -10.76
C GLY A 174 12.22 -16.73 -11.89
N ALA A 175 11.35 -15.76 -12.21
CA ALA A 175 11.64 -14.80 -13.28
C ALA A 175 12.82 -13.88 -12.93
N SER A 176 13.38 -13.21 -13.95
CA SER A 176 14.55 -12.37 -13.77
C SER A 176 14.20 -11.10 -12.95
N PRO A 177 15.16 -10.56 -12.17
CA PRO A 177 14.96 -9.28 -11.50
C PRO A 177 14.57 -8.14 -12.46
N SER A 178 15.07 -8.15 -13.69
CA SER A 178 14.72 -7.15 -14.71
C SER A 178 13.25 -7.19 -15.11
N SER A 179 12.63 -8.37 -15.11
CA SER A 179 11.18 -8.51 -15.35
C SER A 179 10.37 -7.83 -14.24
N PHE A 180 10.76 -8.07 -12.97
CA PHE A 180 10.10 -7.44 -11.82
C PHE A 180 10.27 -5.91 -11.83
N ILE A 181 11.47 -5.41 -12.13
CA ILE A 181 11.73 -3.97 -12.29
C ILE A 181 10.81 -3.36 -13.36
N LYS A 182 10.68 -4.03 -14.52
CA LYS A 182 9.83 -3.57 -15.62
C LYS A 182 8.36 -3.51 -15.20
N ASN A 183 7.86 -4.57 -14.59
CA ASN A 183 6.45 -4.70 -14.20
C ASN A 183 6.07 -3.74 -13.06
N SER A 184 7.03 -3.42 -12.19
CA SER A 184 6.81 -2.50 -11.05
C SER A 184 6.70 -1.04 -11.45
N LYS A 185 7.01 -0.65 -12.69
CA LYS A 185 6.94 0.75 -13.13
C LYS A 185 5.50 1.21 -13.30
N SER A 186 5.20 2.39 -12.80
CA SER A 186 3.87 3.02 -12.88
C SER A 186 4.00 4.54 -12.92
N GLU A 187 3.05 5.19 -13.61
CA GLU A 187 2.93 6.65 -13.67
C GLU A 187 1.71 7.17 -12.89
N LYS A 188 1.01 6.27 -12.16
CA LYS A 188 -0.16 6.64 -11.36
C LYS A 188 0.24 7.60 -10.23
N GLU A 189 -0.62 8.53 -9.90
CA GLU A 189 -0.46 9.46 -8.77
C GLU A 189 -0.32 8.72 -7.44
N ARG A 190 -1.08 7.64 -7.26
CA ARG A 190 -1.05 6.75 -6.12
C ARG A 190 -0.78 5.33 -6.56
N VAL A 191 0.35 4.78 -6.12
CA VAL A 191 0.77 3.42 -6.41
C VAL A 191 0.70 2.58 -5.14
N VAL A 192 0.01 1.43 -5.22
CA VAL A 192 0.12 0.34 -4.25
C VAL A 192 0.81 -0.81 -4.99
N LEU A 193 2.10 -0.97 -4.73
CA LEU A 193 2.94 -1.95 -5.42
C LEU A 193 2.98 -3.26 -4.65
N LEU A 194 2.53 -4.34 -5.30
CA LEU A 194 2.64 -5.71 -4.80
C LEU A 194 4.03 -6.27 -5.10
N MET A 195 4.69 -6.69 -4.03
CA MET A 195 5.87 -7.56 -4.03
C MET A 195 5.71 -8.63 -2.94
N HIS A 196 6.59 -9.62 -2.93
CA HIS A 196 6.58 -10.68 -1.93
C HIS A 196 7.93 -10.78 -1.21
N CYS A 197 7.89 -11.13 0.08
CA CYS A 197 9.08 -11.44 0.86
C CYS A 197 9.05 -12.90 1.39
N ALA A 198 8.45 -13.80 0.61
CA ALA A 198 8.44 -15.25 0.87
C ALA A 198 9.83 -15.88 0.69
N TYR A 199 10.02 -17.11 1.16
CA TYR A 199 11.31 -17.84 1.04
C TYR A 199 11.84 -17.96 -0.39
N MET A 200 10.95 -17.91 -1.39
CA MET A 200 11.29 -17.99 -2.82
C MET A 200 11.66 -16.64 -3.44
N SER A 201 11.41 -15.52 -2.77
CA SER A 201 11.48 -14.15 -3.33
C SER A 201 12.91 -13.59 -3.44
N LYS A 202 13.92 -14.44 -3.66
CA LYS A 202 15.33 -14.01 -3.78
C LYS A 202 15.56 -13.04 -4.94
N ASN A 203 14.84 -13.21 -6.05
CA ASN A 203 14.96 -12.32 -7.21
C ASN A 203 14.20 -11.00 -6.99
N SER A 204 13.13 -10.98 -6.19
CA SER A 204 12.46 -9.77 -5.73
C SER A 204 13.42 -8.89 -4.92
N VAL A 205 14.18 -9.51 -4.00
CA VAL A 205 15.22 -8.82 -3.22
C VAL A 205 16.24 -8.15 -4.13
N LYS A 206 16.71 -8.84 -5.20
CA LYS A 206 17.66 -8.28 -6.17
C LYS A 206 17.09 -7.14 -7.00
N ALA A 207 15.78 -7.15 -7.27
CA ALA A 207 15.09 -6.12 -8.02
C ALA A 207 14.84 -4.84 -7.20
N LEU A 208 14.68 -4.99 -5.88
CA LEU A 208 14.20 -3.95 -4.97
C LEU A 208 14.97 -2.63 -5.04
N PRO A 209 16.32 -2.58 -5.03
CA PRO A 209 17.06 -1.32 -5.12
C PRO A 209 16.74 -0.52 -6.40
N SER A 210 16.62 -1.22 -7.54
CA SER A 210 16.29 -0.57 -8.81
C SER A 210 14.84 -0.09 -8.88
N ILE A 211 13.91 -0.79 -8.22
CA ILE A 211 12.51 -0.38 -8.08
C ILE A 211 12.43 0.88 -7.23
N ILE A 212 13.09 0.91 -6.07
CA ILE A 212 13.14 2.08 -5.20
C ILE A 212 13.74 3.28 -5.95
N LYS A 213 14.87 3.06 -6.64
CA LYS A 213 15.50 4.10 -7.42
C LYS A 213 14.57 4.69 -8.49
N TYR A 214 13.83 3.85 -9.22
CA TYR A 214 12.86 4.32 -10.21
C TYR A 214 11.85 5.28 -9.60
N TYR A 215 11.25 4.96 -8.47
CA TYR A 215 10.25 5.81 -7.85
C TYR A 215 10.83 7.09 -7.24
N LYS A 216 12.05 7.02 -6.68
CA LYS A 216 12.79 8.22 -6.24
C LYS A 216 13.10 9.16 -7.41
N ASP A 217 13.59 8.63 -8.54
CA ASP A 217 13.92 9.40 -9.75
C ASP A 217 12.67 10.03 -10.41
N ASN A 218 11.46 9.57 -10.09
CA ASN A 218 10.18 10.08 -10.60
C ASN A 218 9.38 10.87 -9.54
N ASP A 219 10.05 11.35 -8.49
CA ASP A 219 9.53 12.23 -7.43
C ASP A 219 8.37 11.64 -6.61
N TYR A 220 8.34 10.30 -6.42
CA TYR A 220 7.38 9.67 -5.53
C TYR A 220 7.82 9.78 -4.07
N GLU A 221 6.84 10.09 -3.21
CA GLU A 221 6.97 9.98 -1.77
C GLU A 221 6.61 8.57 -1.32
N PHE A 222 7.51 7.91 -0.58
CA PHE A 222 7.26 6.59 -0.01
C PHE A 222 6.49 6.72 1.29
N LYS A 223 5.35 6.03 1.39
CA LYS A 223 4.51 5.99 2.60
C LYS A 223 4.17 4.56 3.00
N VAL A 224 3.79 4.39 4.26
CA VAL A 224 3.15 3.17 4.74
C VAL A 224 1.64 3.27 4.56
N ILE A 225 0.98 2.13 4.38
CA ILE A 225 -0.48 2.06 4.47
C ILE A 225 -0.85 2.16 5.95
N ASP A 226 -1.73 3.09 6.27
CA ASP A 226 -2.28 3.32 7.61
C ASP A 226 -3.81 3.38 7.58
N GLU A 227 -4.42 3.62 8.72
CA GLU A 227 -5.88 3.70 8.87
C GLU A 227 -6.55 4.85 8.09
N ASN A 228 -5.77 5.87 7.69
CA ASN A 228 -6.25 7.01 6.90
C ASN A 228 -6.05 6.83 5.40
N THR A 229 -5.26 5.82 5.00
CA THR A 229 -5.04 5.52 3.59
C THR A 229 -6.35 5.03 2.97
N PRO A 230 -6.77 5.58 1.82
CA PRO A 230 -7.95 5.06 1.11
C PRO A 230 -7.78 3.59 0.73
N GLU A 231 -8.81 2.78 0.97
CA GLU A 231 -8.80 1.37 0.63
C GLU A 231 -8.55 1.14 -0.87
N GLU A 232 -7.94 0.01 -1.19
CA GLU A 232 -7.62 -0.39 -2.56
C GLU A 232 -8.18 -1.80 -2.81
N TYR A 233 -9.45 -1.89 -3.25
CA TYR A 233 -10.07 -3.14 -3.66
C TYR A 233 -11.19 -2.87 -4.67
N HIS A 234 -11.51 -3.85 -5.50
CA HIS A 234 -12.51 -3.68 -6.54
C HIS A 234 -13.49 -4.83 -6.58
N PHE A 235 -14.78 -4.53 -6.55
CA PHE A 235 -15.80 -5.51 -6.95
C PHE A 235 -15.65 -5.79 -8.45
N MET A 236 -15.69 -7.08 -8.84
CA MET A 236 -15.81 -7.39 -10.26
C MET A 236 -17.12 -6.80 -10.79
N LYS A 237 -17.03 -6.01 -11.85
CA LYS A 237 -18.24 -5.62 -12.59
C LYS A 237 -18.92 -6.90 -13.07
N LYS A 238 -20.19 -7.07 -12.72
CA LYS A 238 -21.05 -8.13 -13.24
C LYS A 238 -21.24 -7.98 -14.74
#